data_09bbb1856ab110a432d4f380ae00532b
#
_entry.id   09bbb1856ab110a432d4f380ae00532b
#
_cell.length_a   1.000
_cell.length_b   1.000
_cell.length_c   1.000
_cell.angle_alpha   90.00
_cell.angle_beta   90.00
_cell.angle_gamma   90.00
#
_symmetry.space_group_name_H-M   'P 1'
#
loop_
_entity.id
_entity.type
_entity.pdbx_description
1 polymer ?
#
loop_
_entity_poly.entity_id
_entity_poly.type
_entity_poly.pdbx_seq_one_letter_code
_entity_poly.pdbx_strand_id
1 'polypeptide(L)'
;MTFNVLKQLKGVLITFNNYRKMYKNYFSVIAQRVLKIDEIEVHIRNGPSTILGSDNVAKLAAVFGNLYPYIKIIDIDNNKIVFEYREKQIALVNWVYGGSEAFTDYNWLNVSEKSVLDIGANIGDSAIWFALNGAKKVVAIEPYPFPYNIMLMNIKENNLSDRILALNCGVGKEKYKIRVTTEPTFGDSDLKDNEKGVEISVYPLDYLIEKFGPFDVLKMDCEGCEYDTILNSQNIRDFKQIQLEYHYGCEELKIKLENLGFNVKCTKPVPVYSPHAKKPKMAVGYLYALK
;
A
#
# COMPACT_ATOMS: atom_id res chain seq x y z
N MET A 1 -23.72 8.08 22.92
CA MET A 1 -24.19 6.73 22.53
C MET A 1 -24.56 6.63 21.05
N THR A 2 -25.18 7.62 20.46
CA THR A 2 -25.64 7.68 19.05
C THR A 2 -24.52 7.65 18.00
N PHE A 3 -23.37 8.31 18.24
CA PHE A 3 -22.28 8.42 17.26
C PHE A 3 -21.57 7.07 17.00
N ASN A 4 -21.37 6.26 18.03
CA ASN A 4 -20.74 4.93 17.90
C ASN A 4 -21.66 3.94 17.15
N VAL A 5 -22.96 4.01 17.38
CA VAL A 5 -23.92 3.13 16.69
C VAL A 5 -24.00 3.45 15.20
N LEU A 6 -24.00 4.74 14.82
CA LEU A 6 -23.98 5.17 13.42
C LEU A 6 -22.69 4.75 12.70
N LYS A 7 -21.53 4.82 13.38
CA LYS A 7 -20.24 4.38 12.82
C LYS A 7 -20.21 2.86 12.62
N GLN A 8 -20.71 2.09 13.58
CA GLN A 8 -20.83 0.64 13.45
C GLN A 8 -21.79 0.23 12.32
N LEU A 9 -22.96 0.87 12.22
CA LEU A 9 -23.91 0.62 11.14
C LEU A 9 -23.30 0.95 9.76
N LYS A 10 -22.56 2.05 9.64
CA LYS A 10 -21.86 2.41 8.41
C LYS A 10 -20.80 1.35 8.04
N GLY A 11 -20.03 0.84 8.98
CA GLY A 11 -19.06 -0.24 8.77
C GLY A 11 -19.73 -1.52 8.27
N VAL A 12 -20.83 -1.93 8.90
CA VAL A 12 -21.61 -3.10 8.47
C VAL A 12 -22.16 -2.94 7.05
N LEU A 13 -22.66 -1.74 6.71
CA LEU A 13 -23.19 -1.47 5.35
C LEU A 13 -22.09 -1.50 4.30
N ILE A 14 -20.89 -0.97 4.60
CA ILE A 14 -19.73 -1.02 3.70
C ILE A 14 -19.32 -2.46 3.47
N THR A 15 -19.15 -3.23 4.53
CA THR A 15 -18.80 -4.65 4.45
C THR A 15 -19.82 -5.41 3.62
N PHE A 16 -21.11 -5.28 3.90
CA PHE A 16 -22.18 -5.91 3.14
C PHE A 16 -22.12 -5.54 1.65
N ASN A 17 -21.91 -4.26 1.33
CA ASN A 17 -21.82 -3.79 -0.03
C ASN A 17 -20.60 -4.39 -0.77
N ASN A 18 -19.46 -4.51 -0.10
CA ASN A 18 -18.26 -5.12 -0.67
C ASN A 18 -18.46 -6.61 -0.96
N TYR A 19 -19.11 -7.35 -0.04
CA TYR A 19 -19.48 -8.74 -0.29
C TYR A 19 -20.44 -8.88 -1.48
N ARG A 20 -21.45 -8.03 -1.56
CA ARG A 20 -22.41 -8.00 -2.68
C ARG A 20 -21.72 -7.70 -4.02
N LYS A 21 -20.71 -6.83 -4.02
CA LYS A 21 -19.92 -6.51 -5.21
C LYS A 21 -19.02 -7.66 -5.64
N MET A 22 -18.42 -8.38 -4.68
CA MET A 22 -17.43 -9.42 -4.94
C MET A 22 -18.07 -10.77 -5.23
N TYR A 23 -19.12 -11.19 -4.49
CA TYR A 23 -19.66 -12.53 -4.55
C TYR A 23 -21.07 -12.59 -5.11
N LYS A 24 -21.35 -13.57 -5.99
CA LYS A 24 -22.70 -13.91 -6.46
C LYS A 24 -23.54 -14.51 -5.33
N ASN A 25 -22.92 -15.39 -4.53
CA ASN A 25 -23.53 -16.08 -3.38
C ASN A 25 -23.30 -15.36 -2.04
N TYR A 26 -23.23 -14.03 -2.03
CA TYR A 26 -22.83 -13.22 -0.87
C TYR A 26 -23.64 -13.45 0.41
N PHE A 27 -24.92 -13.80 0.32
CA PHE A 27 -25.74 -14.15 1.49
C PHE A 27 -25.21 -15.43 2.16
N SER A 28 -24.94 -16.48 1.37
CA SER A 28 -24.37 -17.74 1.86
C SER A 28 -22.98 -17.50 2.48
N VAL A 29 -22.15 -16.70 1.81
CA VAL A 29 -20.80 -16.34 2.29
C VAL A 29 -20.87 -15.62 3.64
N ILE A 30 -21.76 -14.64 3.80
CA ILE A 30 -21.95 -13.95 5.08
C ILE A 30 -22.45 -14.90 6.16
N ALA A 31 -23.44 -15.75 5.86
CA ALA A 31 -23.97 -16.72 6.82
C ALA A 31 -22.89 -17.70 7.30
N GLN A 32 -22.09 -18.25 6.40
CA GLN A 32 -20.98 -19.15 6.72
C GLN A 32 -19.93 -18.48 7.60
N ARG A 33 -19.59 -17.19 7.34
CA ARG A 33 -18.67 -16.44 8.21
C ARG A 33 -19.23 -16.18 9.61
N VAL A 34 -20.52 -15.86 9.71
CA VAL A 34 -21.20 -15.70 11.03
C VAL A 34 -21.18 -17.01 11.81
N LEU A 35 -21.31 -18.13 11.12
CA LEU A 35 -21.22 -19.49 11.69
C LEU A 35 -19.78 -19.96 11.93
N LYS A 36 -18.77 -19.10 11.62
CA LYS A 36 -17.34 -19.38 11.79
C LYS A 36 -16.87 -20.63 11.04
N ILE A 37 -17.36 -20.81 9.83
CA ILE A 37 -16.86 -21.85 8.92
C ILE A 37 -15.48 -21.41 8.40
N ASP A 38 -14.48 -22.29 8.52
CA ASP A 38 -13.09 -21.97 8.17
C ASP A 38 -12.86 -21.89 6.67
N GLU A 39 -13.46 -22.77 5.89
CA GLU A 39 -13.36 -22.82 4.44
C GLU A 39 -14.72 -22.54 3.81
N ILE A 40 -14.79 -21.53 2.94
CA ILE A 40 -16.03 -21.01 2.36
C ILE A 40 -15.99 -21.11 0.85
N GLU A 41 -16.99 -21.75 0.26
CA GLU A 41 -17.20 -21.72 -1.18
C GLU A 41 -17.71 -20.35 -1.61
N VAL A 42 -16.96 -19.72 -2.51
CA VAL A 42 -17.26 -18.40 -3.08
C VAL A 42 -17.47 -18.49 -4.58
N HIS A 43 -18.50 -17.82 -5.07
CA HIS A 43 -18.76 -17.61 -6.49
C HIS A 43 -18.45 -16.14 -6.83
N ILE A 44 -17.27 -15.88 -7.35
CA ILE A 44 -16.80 -14.51 -7.62
C ILE A 44 -17.57 -13.93 -8.83
N ARG A 45 -18.01 -12.67 -8.77
CA ARG A 45 -18.85 -12.07 -9.82
C ARG A 45 -18.16 -12.01 -11.18
N ASN A 46 -16.95 -11.50 -11.19
CA ASN A 46 -16.11 -11.43 -12.42
C ASN A 46 -14.93 -12.38 -12.26
N GLY A 47 -15.22 -13.66 -11.95
CA GLY A 47 -14.17 -14.63 -11.70
C GLY A 47 -14.68 -16.06 -11.49
N PRO A 48 -13.78 -16.96 -11.05
CA PRO A 48 -14.09 -18.36 -10.82
C PRO A 48 -14.94 -18.57 -9.56
N SER A 49 -15.41 -19.79 -9.42
CA SER A 49 -15.86 -20.34 -8.13
C SER A 49 -14.71 -21.12 -7.51
N THR A 50 -14.48 -20.94 -6.22
CA THR A 50 -13.38 -21.57 -5.49
C THR A 50 -13.71 -21.68 -3.99
N ILE A 51 -12.85 -22.37 -3.24
CA ILE A 51 -12.94 -22.43 -1.77
C ILE A 51 -11.78 -21.60 -1.21
N LEU A 52 -12.09 -20.68 -0.31
CA LEU A 52 -11.12 -19.81 0.36
C LEU A 52 -11.29 -19.88 1.88
N GLY A 53 -10.21 -19.68 2.60
CA GLY A 53 -10.25 -19.46 4.03
C GLY A 53 -11.10 -18.24 4.39
N SER A 54 -11.81 -18.32 5.51
CA SER A 54 -12.77 -17.29 5.96
C SER A 54 -12.15 -15.88 5.99
N ASP A 55 -10.88 -15.75 6.43
CA ASP A 55 -10.19 -14.46 6.48
C ASP A 55 -9.82 -13.95 5.08
N ASN A 56 -9.43 -14.85 4.19
CA ASN A 56 -9.16 -14.52 2.79
C ASN A 56 -10.42 -14.04 2.06
N VAL A 57 -11.57 -14.65 2.35
CA VAL A 57 -12.88 -14.18 1.87
C VAL A 57 -13.15 -12.75 2.31
N ALA A 58 -12.88 -12.42 3.58
CA ALA A 58 -13.07 -11.05 4.05
C ALA A 58 -12.11 -10.06 3.39
N LYS A 59 -10.84 -10.43 3.31
CA LYS A 59 -9.79 -9.60 2.70
C LYS A 59 -10.08 -9.36 1.21
N LEU A 60 -10.47 -10.40 0.47
CA LEU A 60 -10.84 -10.27 -0.95
C LEU A 60 -11.96 -9.24 -1.15
N ALA A 61 -13.01 -9.32 -0.35
CA ALA A 61 -14.12 -8.36 -0.43
C ALA A 61 -13.67 -6.94 -0.01
N ALA A 62 -12.85 -6.80 1.02
CA ALA A 62 -12.40 -5.51 1.53
C ALA A 62 -11.46 -4.80 0.54
N VAL A 63 -10.48 -5.51 0.01
CA VAL A 63 -9.46 -4.95 -0.90
C VAL A 63 -10.03 -4.80 -2.31
N PHE A 64 -10.47 -5.90 -2.91
CA PHE A 64 -10.82 -5.93 -4.34
C PHE A 64 -12.27 -5.54 -4.62
N GLY A 65 -13.16 -5.55 -3.62
CA GLY A 65 -14.53 -5.04 -3.77
C GLY A 65 -14.60 -3.56 -4.16
N ASN A 66 -13.57 -2.77 -3.83
CA ASN A 66 -13.46 -1.37 -4.26
C ASN A 66 -13.11 -1.23 -5.75
N LEU A 67 -12.50 -2.24 -6.36
CA LEU A 67 -12.11 -2.24 -7.77
C LEU A 67 -13.25 -2.69 -8.70
N TYR A 68 -14.34 -3.25 -8.14
CA TYR A 68 -15.51 -3.64 -8.92
C TYR A 68 -16.22 -2.39 -9.52
N PRO A 69 -16.71 -2.41 -10.77
CA PRO A 69 -16.81 -3.58 -11.68
C PRO A 69 -15.60 -3.80 -12.60
N TYR A 70 -14.52 -3.02 -12.44
CA TYR A 70 -13.39 -3.00 -13.38
C TYR A 70 -12.37 -4.11 -13.16
N ILE A 71 -12.51 -4.88 -12.07
CA ILE A 71 -11.67 -6.05 -11.80
C ILE A 71 -12.29 -7.32 -12.35
N LYS A 72 -11.44 -8.19 -12.91
CA LYS A 72 -11.77 -9.55 -13.29
C LYS A 72 -10.76 -10.49 -12.64
N ILE A 73 -11.22 -11.36 -11.73
CA ILE A 73 -10.38 -12.39 -11.14
C ILE A 73 -10.24 -13.53 -12.15
N ILE A 74 -9.00 -13.84 -12.54
CA ILE A 74 -8.69 -14.90 -13.50
C ILE A 74 -8.52 -16.21 -12.77
N ASP A 75 -7.73 -16.19 -11.68
CA ASP A 75 -7.44 -17.33 -10.84
C ASP A 75 -7.16 -16.88 -9.41
N ILE A 76 -7.53 -17.69 -8.41
CA ILE A 76 -7.32 -17.38 -7.00
C ILE A 76 -7.34 -18.63 -6.13
N ASP A 77 -6.40 -18.68 -5.20
CA ASP A 77 -6.40 -19.57 -4.05
C ASP A 77 -6.06 -18.79 -2.76
N ASN A 78 -5.79 -19.50 -1.66
CA ASN A 78 -5.46 -18.88 -0.38
C ASN A 78 -4.09 -18.15 -0.38
N ASN A 79 -3.22 -18.42 -1.34
CA ASN A 79 -1.87 -17.86 -1.40
C ASN A 79 -1.67 -16.93 -2.58
N LYS A 80 -2.30 -17.19 -3.72
CA LYS A 80 -2.07 -16.46 -4.98
C LYS A 80 -3.37 -15.95 -5.56
N ILE A 81 -3.33 -14.75 -6.12
CA ILE A 81 -4.40 -14.18 -6.94
C ILE A 81 -3.83 -13.74 -8.28
N VAL A 82 -4.55 -14.02 -9.35
CA VAL A 82 -4.30 -13.48 -10.70
C VAL A 82 -5.55 -12.73 -11.13
N PHE A 83 -5.41 -11.48 -11.46
CA PHE A 83 -6.55 -10.65 -11.86
C PHE A 83 -6.18 -9.69 -12.98
N GLU A 84 -7.19 -9.23 -13.69
CA GLU A 84 -7.10 -8.16 -14.67
C GLU A 84 -7.78 -6.91 -14.11
N TYR A 85 -7.09 -5.78 -14.19
CA TYR A 85 -7.61 -4.47 -13.84
C TYR A 85 -7.14 -3.44 -14.87
N ARG A 86 -8.09 -2.73 -15.50
CA ARG A 86 -7.81 -1.75 -16.55
C ARG A 86 -6.87 -2.31 -17.64
N GLU A 87 -7.22 -3.48 -18.16
CA GLU A 87 -6.46 -4.19 -19.20
C GLU A 87 -5.04 -4.63 -18.82
N LYS A 88 -4.69 -4.55 -17.53
CA LYS A 88 -3.42 -5.04 -17.00
C LYS A 88 -3.65 -6.31 -16.21
N GLN A 89 -2.96 -7.38 -16.57
CA GLN A 89 -2.95 -8.61 -15.78
C GLN A 89 -1.89 -8.51 -14.69
N ILE A 90 -2.26 -8.88 -13.49
CA ILE A 90 -1.44 -8.79 -12.28
C ILE A 90 -1.54 -10.11 -11.51
N ALA A 91 -0.41 -10.63 -11.09
CA ALA A 91 -0.31 -11.79 -10.22
C ALA A 91 0.31 -11.39 -8.88
N LEU A 92 -0.33 -11.72 -7.76
CA LEU A 92 0.19 -11.46 -6.42
C LEU A 92 0.18 -12.74 -5.61
N VAL A 93 1.33 -13.16 -5.10
CA VAL A 93 1.46 -14.17 -4.05
C VAL A 93 1.33 -13.49 -2.69
N ASN A 94 0.83 -14.22 -1.70
CA ASN A 94 0.54 -13.68 -0.37
C ASN A 94 -0.30 -12.38 -0.43
N TRP A 95 -1.22 -12.31 -1.38
CA TRP A 95 -2.05 -11.16 -1.73
C TRP A 95 -2.83 -10.56 -0.56
N VAL A 96 -3.05 -11.34 0.49
CA VAL A 96 -3.73 -10.89 1.70
C VAL A 96 -2.98 -9.78 2.46
N TYR A 97 -1.69 -9.61 2.20
CA TYR A 97 -0.87 -8.53 2.77
C TYR A 97 -0.87 -7.26 1.92
N GLY A 98 -1.43 -7.29 0.71
CA GLY A 98 -1.55 -6.12 -0.17
C GLY A 98 -2.76 -5.23 0.15
N GLY A 99 -2.79 -4.08 -0.49
CA GLY A 99 -3.88 -3.10 -0.41
C GLY A 99 -4.55 -2.83 -1.75
N SER A 100 -5.63 -2.05 -1.73
CA SER A 100 -6.29 -1.54 -2.94
C SER A 100 -5.72 -0.20 -3.39
N GLU A 101 -4.99 0.48 -2.53
CA GLU A 101 -4.45 1.84 -2.70
C GLU A 101 -3.57 1.92 -3.94
N ALA A 102 -2.76 0.88 -4.18
CA ALA A 102 -1.94 0.76 -5.38
C ALA A 102 -2.73 0.97 -6.68
N PHE A 103 -3.97 0.48 -6.72
CA PHE A 103 -4.82 0.48 -7.92
C PHE A 103 -5.82 1.64 -7.95
N THR A 104 -6.06 2.32 -6.84
CA THR A 104 -7.04 3.42 -6.72
C THR A 104 -6.37 4.76 -6.48
N ASP A 105 -5.60 4.89 -5.42
CA ASP A 105 -5.16 6.17 -4.91
C ASP A 105 -3.92 6.70 -5.64
N TYR A 106 -3.04 5.80 -6.10
CA TYR A 106 -1.84 6.20 -6.83
C TYR A 106 -2.05 6.46 -8.34
N ASN A 107 -3.29 6.35 -8.83
CA ASN A 107 -3.64 6.70 -10.22
C ASN A 107 -3.47 8.19 -10.54
N TRP A 108 -3.30 9.05 -9.54
CA TRP A 108 -3.00 10.45 -9.74
C TRP A 108 -1.57 10.66 -10.30
N LEU A 109 -0.66 9.77 -9.98
CA LEU A 109 0.72 9.82 -10.45
C LEU A 109 0.80 9.45 -11.95
N ASN A 110 1.30 10.37 -12.77
CA ASN A 110 1.66 10.04 -14.14
C ASN A 110 3.07 9.45 -14.16
N VAL A 111 3.16 8.13 -14.30
CA VAL A 111 4.43 7.39 -14.25
C VAL A 111 4.96 6.97 -15.63
N SER A 112 4.19 7.19 -16.71
CA SER A 112 4.58 6.78 -18.07
C SER A 112 5.91 7.43 -18.48
N GLU A 113 6.85 6.61 -18.93
CA GLU A 113 8.22 6.99 -19.35
C GLU A 113 9.05 7.67 -18.24
N LYS A 114 8.69 7.50 -16.98
CA LYS A 114 9.34 8.15 -15.83
C LYS A 114 10.06 7.16 -14.93
N SER A 115 11.04 7.69 -14.18
CA SER A 115 11.70 6.98 -13.08
C SER A 115 10.96 7.27 -11.79
N VAL A 116 10.58 6.19 -11.08
CA VAL A 116 9.77 6.25 -9.86
C VAL A 116 10.59 5.76 -8.67
N LEU A 117 10.51 6.49 -7.56
CA LEU A 117 10.93 6.01 -6.24
C LEU A 117 9.67 5.70 -5.43
N ASP A 118 9.52 4.45 -5.02
CA ASP A 118 8.39 3.93 -4.24
C ASP A 118 8.87 3.54 -2.84
N ILE A 119 8.58 4.36 -1.83
CA ILE A 119 8.98 4.16 -0.44
C ILE A 119 7.78 3.61 0.34
N GLY A 120 8.01 2.50 1.06
CA GLY A 120 6.94 1.72 1.68
C GLY A 120 6.21 0.87 0.64
N ALA A 121 6.97 0.08 -0.12
CA ALA A 121 6.44 -0.69 -1.24
C ALA A 121 5.73 -1.98 -0.80
N ASN A 122 5.78 -2.33 0.49
CA ASN A 122 5.14 -3.51 1.06
C ASN A 122 5.40 -4.78 0.21
N ILE A 123 4.36 -5.47 -0.26
CA ILE A 123 4.46 -6.65 -1.12
C ILE A 123 4.72 -6.32 -2.60
N GLY A 124 4.94 -5.05 -2.95
CA GLY A 124 5.30 -4.59 -4.29
C GLY A 124 4.11 -4.32 -5.22
N ASP A 125 2.90 -4.29 -4.73
CA ASP A 125 1.69 -4.05 -5.52
C ASP A 125 1.70 -2.67 -6.20
N SER A 126 2.11 -1.60 -5.49
CA SER A 126 2.32 -0.26 -6.06
C SER A 126 3.42 -0.23 -7.12
N ALA A 127 4.59 -0.81 -6.82
CA ALA A 127 5.72 -0.86 -7.76
C ALA A 127 5.37 -1.59 -9.06
N ILE A 128 4.66 -2.73 -8.96
CA ILE A 128 4.16 -3.50 -10.09
C ILE A 128 3.16 -2.66 -10.90
N TRP A 129 2.22 -1.99 -10.21
CA TRP A 129 1.25 -1.12 -10.87
C TRP A 129 1.92 0.02 -11.65
N PHE A 130 2.93 0.68 -11.08
CA PHE A 130 3.70 1.72 -11.78
C PHE A 130 4.42 1.16 -13.01
N ALA A 131 5.10 0.02 -12.87
CA ALA A 131 5.80 -0.60 -14.00
C ALA A 131 4.83 -0.99 -15.13
N LEU A 132 3.66 -1.56 -14.81
CA LEU A 132 2.64 -1.92 -15.79
C LEU A 132 1.99 -0.69 -16.44
N ASN A 133 1.98 0.47 -15.78
CA ASN A 133 1.51 1.74 -16.32
C ASN A 133 2.62 2.55 -17.03
N GLY A 134 3.70 1.89 -17.42
CA GLY A 134 4.72 2.45 -18.31
C GLY A 134 5.86 3.17 -17.61
N ALA A 135 6.03 3.01 -16.29
CA ALA A 135 7.24 3.51 -15.64
C ALA A 135 8.49 2.89 -16.28
N LYS A 136 9.46 3.73 -16.62
CA LYS A 136 10.71 3.30 -17.24
C LYS A 136 11.56 2.48 -16.26
N LYS A 137 11.57 2.92 -15.01
CA LYS A 137 12.27 2.28 -13.89
C LYS A 137 11.51 2.57 -12.60
N VAL A 138 11.42 1.58 -11.73
CA VAL A 138 10.92 1.74 -10.35
C VAL A 138 12.01 1.27 -9.39
N VAL A 139 12.32 2.08 -8.38
CA VAL A 139 13.09 1.63 -7.21
C VAL A 139 12.12 1.54 -6.05
N ALA A 140 11.91 0.33 -5.55
CA ALA A 140 10.93 0.00 -4.53
C ALA A 140 11.64 -0.32 -3.21
N ILE A 141 11.26 0.36 -2.14
CA ILE A 141 11.91 0.27 -0.83
C ILE A 141 10.93 -0.28 0.19
N GLU A 142 11.35 -1.37 0.85
CA GLU A 142 10.60 -2.00 1.94
C GLU A 142 11.58 -2.44 3.03
N PRO A 143 11.47 -1.90 4.26
CA PRO A 143 12.39 -2.21 5.34
C PRO A 143 12.18 -3.60 5.94
N TYR A 144 10.94 -4.09 6.03
CA TYR A 144 10.66 -5.36 6.68
C TYR A 144 10.95 -6.56 5.78
N PRO A 145 11.75 -7.54 6.22
CA PRO A 145 12.14 -8.68 5.38
C PRO A 145 10.97 -9.53 4.90
N PHE A 146 9.91 -9.66 5.71
CA PHE A 146 8.75 -10.47 5.33
C PHE A 146 8.04 -9.91 4.08
N PRO A 147 7.50 -8.68 4.06
CA PRO A 147 6.89 -8.11 2.84
C PRO A 147 7.92 -7.90 1.72
N TYR A 148 9.17 -7.56 2.01
CA TYR A 148 10.22 -7.46 0.99
C TYR A 148 10.42 -8.77 0.21
N ASN A 149 10.47 -9.91 0.89
CA ASN A 149 10.61 -11.21 0.22
C ASN A 149 9.37 -11.54 -0.65
N ILE A 150 8.19 -11.14 -0.20
CA ILE A 150 6.95 -11.27 -1.00
C ILE A 150 7.03 -10.36 -2.23
N MET A 151 7.52 -9.11 -2.07
CA MET A 151 7.73 -8.18 -3.18
C MET A 151 8.64 -8.78 -4.25
N LEU A 152 9.74 -9.41 -3.86
CA LEU A 152 10.63 -10.09 -4.82
C LEU A 152 9.91 -11.19 -5.62
N MET A 153 9.08 -12.00 -4.93
CA MET A 153 8.28 -13.03 -5.60
C MET A 153 7.26 -12.40 -6.56
N ASN A 154 6.57 -11.35 -6.13
CA ASN A 154 5.56 -10.67 -6.94
C ASN A 154 6.16 -9.99 -8.18
N ILE A 155 7.34 -9.35 -8.05
CA ILE A 155 8.07 -8.78 -9.18
C ILE A 155 8.40 -9.86 -10.22
N LYS A 156 8.86 -11.02 -9.76
CA LYS A 156 9.19 -12.15 -10.63
C LYS A 156 7.95 -12.75 -11.31
N GLU A 157 6.86 -12.95 -10.58
CA GLU A 157 5.59 -13.47 -11.11
C GLU A 157 5.02 -12.61 -12.24
N ASN A 158 5.27 -11.31 -12.19
CA ASN A 158 4.83 -10.37 -13.21
C ASN A 158 5.88 -10.10 -14.32
N ASN A 159 7.04 -10.79 -14.30
CA ASN A 159 8.15 -10.60 -15.24
C ASN A 159 8.67 -9.15 -15.30
N LEU A 160 8.79 -8.49 -14.14
CA LEU A 160 9.18 -7.08 -14.05
C LEU A 160 10.57 -6.86 -13.42
N SER A 161 11.38 -7.90 -13.30
CA SER A 161 12.70 -7.84 -12.65
C SER A 161 13.71 -6.94 -13.39
N ASP A 162 13.49 -6.65 -14.65
CA ASP A 162 14.28 -5.73 -15.46
C ASP A 162 13.89 -4.24 -15.25
N ARG A 163 12.70 -3.98 -14.73
CA ARG A 163 12.16 -2.63 -14.52
C ARG A 163 12.04 -2.21 -13.05
N ILE A 164 11.93 -3.16 -12.13
CA ILE A 164 11.79 -2.89 -10.69
C ILE A 164 13.03 -3.36 -9.94
N LEU A 165 13.72 -2.42 -9.30
CA LEU A 165 14.80 -2.69 -8.35
C LEU A 165 14.23 -2.63 -6.93
N ALA A 166 14.15 -3.76 -6.25
CA ALA A 166 13.72 -3.84 -4.86
C ALA A 166 14.92 -3.68 -3.91
N LEU A 167 14.75 -2.88 -2.86
CA LEU A 167 15.77 -2.62 -1.84
C LEU A 167 15.20 -2.90 -0.44
N ASN A 168 15.88 -3.77 0.32
CA ASN A 168 15.55 -4.02 1.73
C ASN A 168 16.29 -3.03 2.62
N CYS A 169 15.74 -1.85 2.78
CA CYS A 169 16.27 -0.81 3.65
C CYS A 169 15.16 0.12 4.14
N GLY A 170 15.42 0.87 5.20
CA GLY A 170 14.57 1.95 5.65
C GLY A 170 15.00 3.29 5.05
N VAL A 171 14.12 4.30 5.18
CA VAL A 171 14.38 5.69 4.84
C VAL A 171 14.20 6.56 6.07
N GLY A 172 15.07 7.54 6.27
CA GLY A 172 15.03 8.42 7.44
C GLY A 172 15.88 9.66 7.26
N LYS A 173 16.19 10.34 8.37
CA LYS A 173 16.94 11.60 8.39
C LYS A 173 18.43 11.40 8.06
N GLU A 174 19.01 10.32 8.57
CA GLU A 174 20.44 10.04 8.48
C GLU A 174 20.71 8.55 8.28
N LYS A 175 21.95 8.20 7.96
CA LYS A 175 22.36 6.80 7.80
C LYS A 175 22.60 6.17 9.15
N TYR A 176 21.87 5.09 9.44
CA TYR A 176 22.08 4.24 10.62
C TYR A 176 21.65 2.80 10.34
N LYS A 177 21.80 1.93 11.33
CA LYS A 177 21.34 0.56 11.30
C LYS A 177 20.32 0.33 12.41
N ILE A 178 19.33 -0.48 12.11
CA ILE A 178 18.26 -0.85 13.04
C ILE A 178 17.93 -2.33 12.86
N ARG A 179 17.49 -2.97 13.91
CA ARG A 179 17.01 -4.36 13.84
C ARG A 179 15.49 -4.36 13.72
N VAL A 180 14.97 -5.05 12.73
CA VAL A 180 13.53 -5.14 12.47
C VAL A 180 13.04 -6.59 12.57
N THR A 181 11.77 -6.78 12.92
CA THR A 181 11.18 -8.11 13.00
C THR A 181 11.15 -8.79 11.62
N THR A 182 11.29 -10.11 11.63
CA THR A 182 11.09 -10.98 10.45
C THR A 182 9.69 -11.58 10.41
N GLU A 183 8.91 -11.39 11.47
CA GLU A 183 7.54 -11.88 11.55
C GLU A 183 6.62 -11.14 10.57
N PRO A 184 5.51 -11.77 10.16
CA PRO A 184 4.51 -11.09 9.34
C PRO A 184 4.07 -9.77 9.98
N THR A 185 4.29 -8.67 9.28
CA THR A 185 3.85 -7.34 9.68
C THR A 185 2.84 -6.82 8.67
N PHE A 186 1.80 -6.19 9.16
CA PHE A 186 0.87 -5.41 8.34
C PHE A 186 1.28 -3.95 8.53
N GLY A 187 1.91 -3.35 7.59
CA GLY A 187 2.40 -1.99 7.40
C GLY A 187 1.98 -0.84 8.33
N ASP A 188 1.50 -1.08 9.52
CA ASP A 188 0.95 -0.07 10.43
C ASP A 188 1.87 0.31 11.59
N SER A 189 3.18 0.19 11.42
CA SER A 189 4.13 0.48 12.50
C SER A 189 5.36 1.25 12.01
N ASP A 190 5.66 2.34 12.72
CA ASP A 190 6.98 2.99 12.68
C ASP A 190 8.09 1.95 12.78
N LEU A 191 9.23 2.21 12.12
CA LEU A 191 10.44 1.40 12.30
C LEU A 191 10.82 1.35 13.77
N LYS A 192 10.69 0.17 14.41
CA LYS A 192 11.03 -0.05 15.80
C LYS A 192 12.18 -1.01 15.91
N ASP A 193 13.11 -0.68 16.79
CA ASP A 193 14.21 -1.58 17.13
C ASP A 193 13.68 -2.86 17.79
N ASN A 194 14.12 -4.00 17.28
CA ASN A 194 13.74 -5.32 17.75
C ASN A 194 14.99 -6.16 17.99
N GLU A 195 15.39 -6.34 19.24
CA GLU A 195 16.60 -7.08 19.61
C GLU A 195 16.72 -8.46 18.97
N LYS A 196 15.59 -9.14 18.70
CA LYS A 196 15.53 -10.46 18.07
C LYS A 196 15.43 -10.39 16.53
N GLY A 197 15.37 -9.18 15.98
CA GLY A 197 15.21 -8.95 14.55
C GLY A 197 16.51 -9.06 13.76
N VAL A 198 16.40 -8.87 12.45
CA VAL A 198 17.54 -8.76 11.54
C VAL A 198 17.93 -7.29 11.35
N GLU A 199 19.23 -7.07 11.20
CA GLU A 199 19.77 -5.73 10.98
C GLU A 199 19.53 -5.29 9.53
N ILE A 200 18.95 -4.10 9.36
CA ILE A 200 18.84 -3.41 8.08
C ILE A 200 19.50 -2.03 8.15
N SER A 201 19.84 -1.48 7.00
CA SER A 201 20.33 -0.11 6.90
C SER A 201 19.16 0.86 6.68
N VAL A 202 19.24 2.03 7.32
CA VAL A 202 18.37 3.19 7.02
C VAL A 202 19.23 4.22 6.30
N TYR A 203 18.69 4.83 5.25
CA TYR A 203 19.40 5.83 4.44
C TYR A 203 18.60 7.12 4.33
N PRO A 204 19.26 8.29 4.26
CA PRO A 204 18.59 9.52 3.90
C PRO A 204 18.11 9.48 2.44
N LEU A 205 17.03 10.20 2.14
CA LEU A 205 16.46 10.28 0.80
C LEU A 205 17.49 10.75 -0.23
N ASP A 206 18.30 11.76 0.12
CA ASP A 206 19.31 12.30 -0.79
C ASP A 206 20.33 11.24 -1.23
N TYR A 207 20.76 10.35 -0.33
CA TYR A 207 21.63 9.22 -0.68
C TYR A 207 20.98 8.28 -1.71
N LEU A 208 19.68 8.01 -1.54
CA LEU A 208 18.96 7.14 -2.48
C LEU A 208 18.80 7.78 -3.86
N ILE A 209 18.55 9.10 -3.89
CA ILE A 209 18.48 9.86 -5.13
C ILE A 209 19.84 9.88 -5.86
N GLU A 210 20.94 10.15 -5.14
CA GLU A 210 22.29 10.15 -5.69
C GLU A 210 22.72 8.79 -6.22
N LYS A 211 22.38 7.72 -5.52
CA LYS A 211 22.84 6.37 -5.86
C LYS A 211 22.01 5.71 -6.95
N PHE A 212 20.69 5.92 -6.97
CA PHE A 212 19.76 5.16 -7.81
C PHE A 212 18.97 6.02 -8.77
N GLY A 213 18.96 7.35 -8.59
CA GLY A 213 18.27 8.31 -9.44
C GLY A 213 18.94 8.60 -10.78
N PRO A 214 18.54 9.64 -11.50
CA PRO A 214 17.49 10.58 -11.08
C PRO A 214 16.08 9.97 -11.10
N PHE A 215 15.17 10.58 -10.32
CA PHE A 215 13.77 10.20 -10.26
C PHE A 215 12.86 11.38 -10.65
N ASP A 216 11.75 11.07 -11.33
CA ASP A 216 10.72 12.05 -11.67
C ASP A 216 9.56 12.04 -10.67
N VAL A 217 9.25 10.87 -10.11
CA VAL A 217 8.06 10.62 -9.29
C VAL A 217 8.46 9.97 -7.96
N LEU A 218 7.89 10.50 -6.87
CA LEU A 218 7.98 9.91 -5.54
C LEU A 218 6.58 9.45 -5.09
N LYS A 219 6.45 8.18 -4.73
CA LYS A 219 5.38 7.69 -3.86
C LYS A 219 6.00 7.38 -2.50
N MET A 220 5.34 7.80 -1.44
CA MET A 220 5.80 7.54 -0.08
C MET A 220 4.63 7.20 0.83
N ASP A 221 4.75 6.07 1.51
CA ASP A 221 3.82 5.59 2.50
C ASP A 221 4.63 4.69 3.45
N CYS A 222 5.20 5.30 4.48
CA CYS A 222 6.20 4.65 5.32
C CYS A 222 5.89 4.79 6.81
N GLU A 223 4.62 5.02 7.14
CA GLU A 223 4.09 4.94 8.50
C GLU A 223 4.81 5.89 9.49
N GLY A 224 5.13 7.11 9.03
CA GLY A 224 5.69 8.18 9.86
C GLY A 224 7.08 8.68 9.46
N CYS A 225 7.80 7.98 8.56
CA CYS A 225 9.12 8.43 8.11
C CYS A 225 9.08 9.65 7.17
N GLU A 226 7.90 10.09 6.72
CA GLU A 226 7.70 11.18 5.76
C GLU A 226 8.32 12.49 6.25
N TYR A 227 8.15 12.78 7.55
CA TYR A 227 8.62 14.05 8.14
C TYR A 227 10.14 14.11 8.18
N ASP A 228 10.78 13.09 8.76
CA ASP A 228 12.24 13.01 8.82
C ASP A 228 12.87 12.98 7.43
N THR A 229 12.20 12.39 6.47
CA THR A 229 12.68 12.25 5.09
C THR A 229 12.52 13.54 4.30
N ILE A 230 11.30 14.07 4.19
CA ILE A 230 10.98 15.23 3.34
C ILE A 230 11.59 16.52 3.90
N LEU A 231 11.48 16.74 5.22
CA LEU A 231 11.94 17.99 5.84
C LEU A 231 13.46 18.14 5.78
N ASN A 232 14.21 17.03 5.79
CA ASN A 232 15.68 17.04 5.79
C ASN A 232 16.30 16.88 4.39
N SER A 233 15.52 16.49 3.37
CA SER A 233 16.06 16.33 2.01
C SER A 233 16.29 17.67 1.31
N GLN A 234 17.46 17.79 0.64
CA GLN A 234 17.80 18.89 -0.27
C GLN A 234 17.41 18.56 -1.71
N ASN A 235 17.49 17.27 -2.09
CA ASN A 235 17.24 16.79 -3.45
C ASN A 235 15.77 16.48 -3.73
N ILE A 236 14.88 16.60 -2.73
CA ILE A 236 13.43 16.47 -2.90
C ILE A 236 12.88 17.42 -3.98
N ARG A 237 13.55 18.56 -4.19
CA ARG A 237 13.19 19.52 -5.25
C ARG A 237 13.34 18.99 -6.67
N ASP A 238 14.06 17.88 -6.91
CA ASP A 238 14.32 17.34 -8.23
C ASP A 238 13.15 16.52 -8.78
N PHE A 239 12.27 16.07 -7.89
CA PHE A 239 11.03 15.40 -8.29
C PHE A 239 10.09 16.37 -9.04
N LYS A 240 9.28 15.79 -9.96
CA LYS A 240 8.20 16.47 -10.69
C LYS A 240 6.85 16.27 -10.01
N GLN A 241 6.65 15.08 -9.45
CA GLN A 241 5.41 14.67 -8.80
C GLN A 241 5.74 13.93 -7.52
N ILE A 242 5.00 14.25 -6.45
CA ILE A 242 5.10 13.59 -5.15
C ILE A 242 3.69 13.26 -4.69
N GLN A 243 3.45 12.01 -4.33
CA GLN A 243 2.27 11.60 -3.57
C GLN A 243 2.75 10.86 -2.32
N LEU A 244 2.31 11.34 -1.17
CA LEU A 244 2.59 10.67 0.09
C LEU A 244 1.34 10.54 0.96
N GLU A 245 1.30 9.48 1.76
CA GLU A 245 0.38 9.35 2.85
C GLU A 245 1.01 9.98 4.10
N TYR A 246 0.36 10.99 4.70
CA TYR A 246 0.84 11.62 5.93
C TYR A 246 0.09 11.08 7.14
N HIS A 247 0.81 10.93 8.27
CA HIS A 247 0.29 10.28 9.47
C HIS A 247 0.05 11.23 10.65
N TYR A 248 0.69 12.41 10.66
CA TYR A 248 0.66 13.36 11.78
C TYR A 248 0.29 14.80 11.37
N GLY A 249 -0.32 14.95 10.19
CA GLY A 249 -0.70 16.24 9.62
C GLY A 249 0.18 16.66 8.45
N CYS A 250 -0.35 17.48 7.54
CA CYS A 250 0.36 17.82 6.30
C CYS A 250 1.06 19.18 6.31
N GLU A 251 0.85 20.02 7.32
CA GLU A 251 1.24 21.45 7.27
C GLU A 251 2.74 21.66 7.05
N GLU A 252 3.61 21.02 7.83
CA GLU A 252 5.06 21.20 7.70
C GLU A 252 5.57 20.68 6.36
N LEU A 253 5.08 19.51 5.93
CA LEU A 253 5.40 18.92 4.62
C LEU A 253 4.96 19.84 3.48
N LYS A 254 3.76 20.40 3.57
CA LYS A 254 3.19 21.31 2.60
C LYS A 254 4.04 22.57 2.49
N ILE A 255 4.34 23.26 3.60
CA ILE A 255 5.17 24.47 3.62
C ILE A 255 6.55 24.20 3.00
N LYS A 256 7.19 23.07 3.37
CA LYS A 256 8.49 22.68 2.81
C LYS A 256 8.42 22.55 1.28
N LEU A 257 7.43 21.84 0.75
CA LEU A 257 7.30 21.58 -0.68
C LEU A 257 6.87 22.84 -1.45
N GLU A 258 5.97 23.66 -0.91
CA GLU A 258 5.58 24.94 -1.52
C GLU A 258 6.78 25.90 -1.63
N ASN A 259 7.63 25.98 -0.61
CA ASN A 259 8.87 26.76 -0.66
C ASN A 259 9.88 26.29 -1.72
N LEU A 260 9.75 25.04 -2.18
CA LEU A 260 10.55 24.45 -3.26
C LEU A 260 9.85 24.55 -4.64
N GLY A 261 8.74 25.27 -4.71
CA GLY A 261 8.02 25.56 -5.95
C GLY A 261 7.00 24.51 -6.39
N PHE A 262 6.59 23.61 -5.50
CA PHE A 262 5.50 22.68 -5.78
C PHE A 262 4.14 23.33 -5.53
N ASN A 263 3.15 22.97 -6.35
CA ASN A 263 1.74 23.18 -6.04
C ASN A 263 1.25 22.01 -5.18
N VAL A 264 0.88 22.28 -3.93
CA VAL A 264 0.60 21.23 -2.95
C VAL A 264 -0.88 21.21 -2.55
N LYS A 265 -1.47 20.01 -2.52
CA LYS A 265 -2.82 19.75 -2.04
C LYS A 265 -2.79 18.63 -1.00
N CYS A 266 -3.52 18.84 0.10
CA CYS A 266 -3.73 17.80 1.11
C CYS A 266 -5.20 17.42 1.16
N THR A 267 -5.50 16.14 1.36
CA THR A 267 -6.84 15.70 1.73
C THR A 267 -7.14 16.04 3.19
N LYS A 268 -8.42 15.99 3.57
CA LYS A 268 -8.78 16.07 4.98
C LYS A 268 -8.30 14.80 5.70
N PRO A 269 -7.63 14.93 6.87
CA PRO A 269 -7.17 13.78 7.62
C PRO A 269 -8.33 12.95 8.16
N VAL A 270 -8.17 11.63 8.10
CA VAL A 270 -9.09 10.66 8.69
C VAL A 270 -8.46 10.12 9.97
N PRO A 271 -9.11 10.27 11.14
CA PRO A 271 -8.57 9.78 12.39
C PRO A 271 -8.56 8.24 12.42
N VAL A 272 -7.41 7.65 12.70
CA VAL A 272 -7.22 6.22 12.91
C VAL A 272 -7.16 5.93 14.41
N TYR A 273 -8.01 5.02 14.85
CA TYR A 273 -8.12 4.64 16.26
C TYR A 273 -7.57 3.22 16.46
N SER A 274 -6.71 3.05 17.44
CA SER A 274 -6.41 1.71 17.94
C SER A 274 -7.68 1.07 18.55
N PRO A 275 -7.84 -0.26 18.50
CA PRO A 275 -8.93 -0.92 19.19
C PRO A 275 -9.02 -0.44 20.64
N HIS A 276 -10.23 -0.05 21.09
CA HIS A 276 -10.51 0.45 22.44
C HIS A 276 -9.92 1.82 22.82
N ALA A 277 -9.20 2.51 21.93
CA ALA A 277 -8.68 3.86 22.23
C ALA A 277 -9.76 4.94 22.16
N LYS A 278 -9.74 5.86 23.13
CA LYS A 278 -10.66 7.03 23.15
C LYS A 278 -10.16 8.18 22.28
N LYS A 279 -8.86 8.24 22.02
CA LYS A 279 -8.21 9.24 21.15
C LYS A 279 -7.64 8.57 19.91
N PRO A 280 -7.60 9.23 18.76
CA PRO A 280 -6.95 8.68 17.58
C PRO A 280 -5.45 8.47 17.84
N LYS A 281 -4.90 7.37 17.31
CA LYS A 281 -3.46 7.09 17.31
C LYS A 281 -2.74 8.07 16.36
N MET A 282 -3.34 8.29 15.21
CA MET A 282 -2.85 9.16 14.15
C MET A 282 -4.01 9.73 13.34
N ALA A 283 -3.72 10.67 12.45
CA ALA A 283 -4.67 11.23 11.49
C ALA A 283 -4.05 11.14 10.09
N VAL A 284 -4.55 10.22 9.30
CA VAL A 284 -4.00 9.82 8.01
C VAL A 284 -4.66 10.58 6.87
N GLY A 285 -3.88 11.00 5.90
CA GLY A 285 -4.38 11.62 4.68
C GLY A 285 -3.31 11.66 3.59
N TYR A 286 -3.70 12.09 2.39
CA TYR A 286 -2.79 12.18 1.25
C TYR A 286 -2.34 13.62 0.99
N LEU A 287 -1.06 13.77 0.67
CA LEU A 287 -0.48 14.98 0.13
C LEU A 287 -0.07 14.72 -1.33
N TYR A 288 -0.46 15.64 -2.19
CA TYR A 288 -0.16 15.67 -3.61
C TYR A 288 0.64 16.92 -3.93
N ALA A 289 1.82 16.77 -4.55
CA ALA A 289 2.65 17.89 -4.96
C ALA A 289 3.08 17.75 -6.42
N LEU A 290 2.95 18.82 -7.19
CA LEU A 290 3.23 18.87 -8.62
C LEU A 290 4.03 20.14 -8.94
N LYS A 291 5.08 20.01 -9.78
CA LYS A 291 5.77 21.12 -10.44
C LYS A 291 5.25 21.39 -11.81
#